data_1a6e347702fde32b8e7bbbb19c2e9f62
#
_entry.id   1a6e347702fde32b8e7bbbb19c2e9f62
#
_cell.length_a   1.000
_cell.length_b   1.000
_cell.length_c   1.000
_cell.angle_alpha   90.00
_cell.angle_beta   90.00
_cell.angle_gamma   90.00
#
_symmetry.space_group_name_H-M   'P 1'
#
loop_
_entity.id
_entity.type
_entity.pdbx_description
1 polymer ?
#
loop_
_entity_poly.entity_id
_entity_poly.type
_entity_poly.pdbx_seq_one_letter_code
_entity_poly.pdbx_strand_id
1 'polypeptide(L)'
;VISYNITPSLPSGLNFNTATGEISGTPTVVSSTATYTVTANNSGGNTSFDVLITVNEIAPSALSYNSPNVFIKGTTIASLLPTISGNVISYSIAPSLPSGLSFNTATGEISGTPNVVSSTATYNVTANNSGGSTSFDVMITVNDNAPNVLSYNSPNVFTKGTTIASLLPTISGTVISYSITPSLPLGLNFNTATGEISGTPTVVSSTATYTVTANNSGGTTSFDVVITVNDN
;
A
#
# COMPACT_ATOMS: atom_id res chain seq x y z
N VAL A 1 -20.67 -59.00 12.95
CA VAL A 1 -20.05 -58.14 13.98
C VAL A 1 -21.03 -58.05 15.14
N ILE A 2 -20.56 -58.18 16.38
CA ILE A 2 -21.36 -58.00 17.61
C ILE A 2 -21.19 -56.61 18.18
N SER A 3 -19.98 -56.06 18.10
CA SER A 3 -19.68 -54.74 18.60
C SER A 3 -18.44 -54.15 17.94
N TYR A 4 -18.33 -52.83 18.04
CA TYR A 4 -17.14 -52.08 17.63
C TYR A 4 -16.57 -51.33 18.83
N ASN A 5 -15.29 -51.07 18.82
CA ASN A 5 -14.61 -50.13 19.72
C ASN A 5 -13.59 -49.31 18.96
N ILE A 6 -13.21 -48.15 19.49
CA ILE A 6 -12.23 -47.24 18.93
C ILE A 6 -11.21 -46.83 20.00
N THR A 7 -9.95 -46.75 19.60
CA THR A 7 -8.85 -46.35 20.49
C THR A 7 -7.83 -45.52 19.68
N PRO A 8 -7.37 -44.35 20.19
CA PRO A 8 -7.81 -43.66 21.41
C PRO A 8 -9.23 -43.07 21.27
N SER A 9 -9.69 -42.32 22.29
CA SER A 9 -10.96 -41.58 22.24
C SER A 9 -10.94 -40.54 21.16
N LEU A 10 -12.05 -40.37 20.43
CA LEU A 10 -12.22 -39.35 19.39
C LEU A 10 -12.07 -37.92 19.91
N PRO A 11 -11.71 -36.95 19.05
CA PRO A 11 -11.76 -35.53 19.36
C PRO A 11 -13.12 -35.12 19.92
N SER A 12 -13.13 -34.14 20.84
CA SER A 12 -14.35 -33.58 21.42
C SER A 12 -15.36 -33.16 20.37
N GLY A 13 -16.64 -33.55 20.57
CA GLY A 13 -17.74 -33.29 19.64
C GLY A 13 -17.96 -34.41 18.62
N LEU A 14 -17.02 -35.35 18.46
CA LEU A 14 -17.25 -36.55 17.68
C LEU A 14 -17.72 -37.69 18.59
N ASN A 15 -18.58 -38.52 18.05
CA ASN A 15 -19.16 -39.68 18.73
C ASN A 15 -18.85 -40.96 17.95
N PHE A 16 -18.73 -42.07 18.67
CA PHE A 16 -18.55 -43.40 18.11
C PHE A 16 -19.71 -44.30 18.51
N ASN A 17 -20.39 -44.88 17.53
CA ASN A 17 -21.46 -45.83 17.76
C ASN A 17 -20.89 -47.27 17.86
N THR A 18 -20.89 -47.82 19.02
CA THR A 18 -20.33 -49.17 19.28
C THR A 18 -21.12 -50.33 18.68
N ALA A 19 -22.37 -50.10 18.23
CA ALA A 19 -23.17 -51.10 17.55
C ALA A 19 -22.94 -51.11 16.03
N THR A 20 -22.71 -49.94 15.42
CA THR A 20 -22.60 -49.80 13.97
C THR A 20 -21.18 -49.52 13.48
N GLY A 21 -20.30 -49.05 14.36
CA GLY A 21 -18.94 -48.55 14.01
C GLY A 21 -18.94 -47.15 13.38
N GLU A 22 -20.07 -46.45 13.41
CA GLU A 22 -20.21 -45.11 12.84
C GLU A 22 -19.46 -44.04 13.67
N ILE A 23 -18.72 -43.18 13.02
CA ILE A 23 -18.17 -41.93 13.57
C ILE A 23 -19.04 -40.78 13.09
N SER A 24 -19.60 -39.97 14.01
CA SER A 24 -20.50 -38.87 13.71
C SER A 24 -20.31 -37.72 14.68
N GLY A 25 -20.95 -36.56 14.39
CA GLY A 25 -20.93 -35.38 15.27
C GLY A 25 -20.23 -34.19 14.63
N THR A 26 -20.08 -33.10 15.43
CA THR A 26 -19.39 -31.86 15.01
C THR A 26 -18.19 -31.68 15.95
N PRO A 27 -16.96 -31.77 15.44
CA PRO A 27 -15.79 -31.59 16.28
C PRO A 27 -15.73 -30.13 16.79
N THR A 28 -15.37 -29.95 18.06
CA THR A 28 -15.34 -28.64 18.74
C THR A 28 -13.94 -28.15 19.09
N VAL A 29 -12.91 -28.98 18.89
CA VAL A 29 -11.52 -28.70 19.23
C VAL A 29 -10.64 -29.06 18.04
N VAL A 30 -9.76 -28.13 17.63
CA VAL A 30 -8.74 -28.39 16.61
C VAL A 30 -7.76 -29.45 17.09
N SER A 31 -7.42 -30.41 16.25
CA SER A 31 -6.45 -31.45 16.55
C SER A 31 -5.59 -31.80 15.34
N SER A 32 -4.29 -32.05 15.59
CA SER A 32 -3.39 -32.59 14.56
C SER A 32 -3.85 -34.00 14.15
N THR A 33 -3.39 -34.41 12.95
CA THR A 33 -3.65 -35.78 12.47
C THR A 33 -3.25 -36.83 13.50
N ALA A 34 -4.20 -37.66 13.87
CA ALA A 34 -3.99 -38.79 14.78
C ALA A 34 -4.63 -40.04 14.21
N THR A 35 -4.08 -41.19 14.58
CA THR A 35 -4.58 -42.51 14.20
C THR A 35 -5.55 -43.01 15.24
N TYR A 36 -6.71 -43.45 14.80
CA TYR A 36 -7.77 -44.07 15.60
C TYR A 36 -8.04 -45.49 15.09
N THR A 37 -7.70 -46.47 15.89
CA THR A 37 -7.90 -47.88 15.52
C THR A 37 -9.33 -48.28 15.86
N VAL A 38 -10.14 -48.59 14.85
CA VAL A 38 -11.46 -49.17 14.97
C VAL A 38 -11.34 -50.68 14.93
N THR A 39 -11.85 -51.35 15.94
CA THR A 39 -11.85 -52.81 16.04
C THR A 39 -13.28 -53.33 16.01
N ALA A 40 -13.56 -54.27 15.12
CA ALA A 40 -14.81 -55.01 15.01
C ALA A 40 -14.67 -56.38 15.68
N ASN A 41 -15.62 -56.75 16.53
CA ASN A 41 -15.57 -57.97 17.35
C ASN A 41 -16.78 -58.89 17.08
N ASN A 42 -16.55 -60.22 17.12
CA ASN A 42 -17.57 -61.23 17.17
C ASN A 42 -17.08 -62.43 18.00
N SER A 43 -17.87 -63.49 18.09
CA SER A 43 -17.54 -64.72 18.87
C SER A 43 -16.35 -65.50 18.30
N GLY A 44 -15.95 -65.24 17.04
CA GLY A 44 -14.83 -65.91 16.36
C GLY A 44 -13.53 -65.15 16.43
N GLY A 45 -13.54 -63.91 16.94
CA GLY A 45 -12.34 -63.03 17.00
C GLY A 45 -12.62 -61.58 16.64
N ASN A 46 -11.54 -60.84 16.31
CA ASN A 46 -11.61 -59.41 15.95
C ASN A 46 -10.78 -59.11 14.71
N THR A 47 -11.08 -57.96 14.11
CA THR A 47 -10.27 -57.33 13.06
C THR A 47 -10.30 -55.84 13.27
N SER A 48 -9.22 -55.12 12.85
CA SER A 48 -9.13 -53.71 13.07
C SER A 48 -8.68 -52.98 11.80
N PHE A 49 -9.01 -51.68 11.76
CA PHE A 49 -8.62 -50.75 10.71
C PHE A 49 -8.30 -49.38 11.32
N ASP A 50 -7.27 -48.74 10.82
CA ASP A 50 -6.82 -47.42 11.27
C ASP A 50 -7.47 -46.28 10.49
N VAL A 51 -8.15 -45.38 11.18
CA VAL A 51 -8.76 -44.17 10.66
C VAL A 51 -7.88 -42.97 11.06
N LEU A 52 -7.45 -42.19 10.09
CA LEU A 52 -6.72 -40.93 10.32
C LEU A 52 -7.73 -39.78 10.41
N ILE A 53 -7.71 -39.06 11.52
CA ILE A 53 -8.60 -37.89 11.72
C ILE A 53 -7.75 -36.66 12.02
N THR A 54 -8.06 -35.55 11.31
CA THR A 54 -7.55 -34.21 11.55
C THR A 54 -8.74 -33.29 11.74
N VAL A 55 -8.69 -32.38 12.70
CA VAL A 55 -9.71 -31.34 12.88
C VAL A 55 -9.04 -30.00 12.68
N ASN A 56 -9.38 -29.34 11.58
CA ASN A 56 -8.91 -27.99 11.26
C ASN A 56 -9.91 -26.93 11.73
N GLU A 57 -9.45 -25.69 11.88
CA GLU A 57 -10.32 -24.53 12.03
C GLU A 57 -11.11 -24.27 10.74
N ILE A 58 -12.17 -23.47 10.85
CA ILE A 58 -12.80 -22.87 9.67
C ILE A 58 -11.83 -21.82 9.12
N ALA A 59 -11.62 -21.82 7.81
CA ALA A 59 -10.77 -20.83 7.14
C ALA A 59 -11.25 -19.39 7.46
N PRO A 60 -10.34 -18.44 7.66
CA PRO A 60 -10.72 -17.04 7.82
C PRO A 60 -11.38 -16.51 6.55
N SER A 61 -12.24 -15.49 6.68
CA SER A 61 -13.00 -14.92 5.57
C SER A 61 -13.20 -13.42 5.73
N ALA A 62 -13.67 -12.74 4.66
CA ALA A 62 -13.97 -11.32 4.66
C ALA A 62 -12.79 -10.42 5.10
N LEU A 63 -11.54 -10.79 4.76
CA LEU A 63 -10.39 -9.92 4.97
C LEU A 63 -10.57 -8.64 4.18
N SER A 64 -10.39 -7.50 4.84
CA SER A 64 -10.42 -6.18 4.21
C SER A 64 -9.54 -5.18 4.95
N TYR A 65 -9.09 -4.16 4.21
CA TYR A 65 -8.37 -2.98 4.71
C TYR A 65 -8.98 -1.72 4.10
N ASN A 66 -8.71 -0.56 4.69
CA ASN A 66 -8.88 0.67 3.96
C ASN A 66 -7.95 0.66 2.74
N SER A 67 -8.49 0.98 1.55
CA SER A 67 -7.77 0.99 0.27
C SER A 67 -8.60 1.77 -0.77
N PRO A 68 -7.99 2.60 -1.65
CA PRO A 68 -6.55 2.90 -1.76
C PRO A 68 -6.04 3.86 -0.67
N ASN A 69 -4.72 3.87 -0.44
CA ASN A 69 -4.06 4.76 0.50
C ASN A 69 -3.01 5.63 -0.22
N VAL A 70 -2.99 6.90 0.12
CA VAL A 70 -1.97 7.85 -0.34
C VAL A 70 -1.26 8.42 0.87
N PHE A 71 0.03 8.16 0.98
CA PHE A 71 0.88 8.62 2.08
C PHE A 71 1.86 9.68 1.60
N ILE A 72 2.38 10.45 2.53
CA ILE A 72 3.42 11.46 2.29
C ILE A 72 4.74 10.95 2.89
N LYS A 73 5.80 10.98 2.10
CA LYS A 73 7.16 10.66 2.52
C LYS A 73 7.56 11.47 3.76
N GLY A 74 8.14 10.80 4.75
CA GLY A 74 8.57 11.39 6.00
C GLY A 74 7.46 11.64 7.02
N THR A 75 6.19 11.32 6.70
CA THR A 75 5.06 11.45 7.62
C THR A 75 4.63 10.08 8.12
N THR A 76 4.55 9.91 9.45
CA THR A 76 4.07 8.67 10.06
C THR A 76 2.61 8.45 9.68
N ILE A 77 2.29 7.25 9.19
CA ILE A 77 0.92 6.90 8.80
C ILE A 77 0.07 6.53 10.03
N ALA A 78 -1.24 6.75 9.93
CA ALA A 78 -2.17 6.05 10.81
C ALA A 78 -2.13 4.56 10.47
N SER A 79 -2.00 3.69 11.47
CA SER A 79 -1.94 2.24 11.26
C SER A 79 -3.14 1.73 10.48
N LEU A 80 -2.89 0.95 9.43
CA LEU A 80 -3.92 0.20 8.73
C LEU A 80 -4.10 -1.16 9.40
N LEU A 81 -5.28 -1.38 9.96
CA LEU A 81 -5.65 -2.64 10.60
C LEU A 81 -6.60 -3.44 9.70
N PRO A 82 -6.47 -4.78 9.67
CA PRO A 82 -7.42 -5.61 8.96
C PRO A 82 -8.76 -5.68 9.69
N THR A 83 -9.83 -5.77 8.89
CA THR A 83 -11.11 -6.33 9.34
C THR A 83 -11.19 -7.74 8.78
N ILE A 84 -11.52 -8.72 9.64
CA ILE A 84 -11.52 -10.13 9.28
C ILE A 84 -12.56 -10.90 10.09
N SER A 85 -13.09 -11.98 9.53
CA SER A 85 -13.96 -12.94 10.20
C SER A 85 -13.24 -14.28 10.39
N GLY A 86 -13.39 -14.87 11.57
CA GLY A 86 -12.73 -16.12 11.95
C GLY A 86 -11.38 -15.90 12.65
N ASN A 87 -10.80 -17.01 13.12
CA ASN A 87 -9.51 -17.01 13.80
C ASN A 87 -8.37 -16.95 12.76
N VAL A 88 -7.31 -16.18 13.03
CA VAL A 88 -6.13 -16.08 12.19
C VAL A 88 -4.89 -16.45 12.98
N ILE A 89 -4.08 -17.34 12.42
CA ILE A 89 -2.80 -17.74 13.02
C ILE A 89 -1.68 -16.81 12.59
N SER A 90 -1.68 -16.41 11.33
CA SER A 90 -0.65 -15.50 10.79
C SER A 90 -1.11 -14.76 9.55
N TYR A 91 -0.43 -13.64 9.29
CA TYR A 91 -0.59 -12.86 8.08
C TYR A 91 0.73 -12.84 7.30
N SER A 92 0.61 -12.66 5.99
CA SER A 92 1.73 -12.39 5.09
C SER A 92 1.37 -11.30 4.10
N ILE A 93 2.37 -10.65 3.52
CA ILE A 93 2.19 -9.61 2.51
C ILE A 93 3.20 -9.80 1.37
N ALA A 94 2.76 -9.58 0.14
CA ALA A 94 3.60 -9.59 -1.05
C ALA A 94 3.09 -8.57 -2.08
N PRO A 95 3.99 -7.86 -2.77
CA PRO A 95 5.44 -7.73 -2.53
C PRO A 95 5.76 -7.01 -1.20
N SER A 96 7.04 -6.80 -0.92
CA SER A 96 7.48 -6.04 0.27
C SER A 96 7.00 -4.60 0.19
N LEU A 97 6.57 -4.04 1.33
CA LEU A 97 6.11 -2.65 1.46
C LEU A 97 7.21 -1.64 1.08
N PRO A 98 6.84 -0.39 0.72
CA PRO A 98 7.76 0.71 0.58
C PRO A 98 8.63 0.89 1.82
N SER A 99 9.90 1.25 1.60
CA SER A 99 10.86 1.46 2.70
C SER A 99 10.34 2.46 3.73
N GLY A 100 10.47 2.10 5.01
CA GLY A 100 9.95 2.85 6.17
C GLY A 100 8.55 2.41 6.61
N LEU A 101 7.82 1.62 5.83
CA LEU A 101 6.63 0.92 6.28
C LEU A 101 6.97 -0.48 6.78
N SER A 102 6.21 -0.95 7.76
CA SER A 102 6.36 -2.26 8.39
C SER A 102 5.04 -3.02 8.36
N PHE A 103 5.14 -4.35 8.26
CA PHE A 103 4.02 -5.27 8.35
C PHE A 103 4.17 -6.19 9.55
N ASN A 104 3.14 -6.28 10.38
CA ASN A 104 3.10 -7.18 11.52
C ASN A 104 2.44 -8.50 11.13
N THR A 105 3.20 -9.57 11.05
CA THR A 105 2.71 -10.89 10.63
C THR A 105 1.77 -11.57 11.63
N ALA A 106 1.69 -11.09 12.88
CA ALA A 106 0.76 -11.61 13.87
C ALA A 106 -0.60 -10.90 13.84
N THR A 107 -0.62 -9.59 13.54
CA THR A 107 -1.83 -8.77 13.59
C THR A 107 -2.35 -8.32 12.22
N GLY A 108 -1.52 -8.43 11.18
CA GLY A 108 -1.82 -7.87 9.84
C GLY A 108 -1.69 -6.35 9.77
N GLU A 109 -1.22 -5.69 10.83
CA GLU A 109 -1.05 -4.23 10.86
C GLU A 109 0.02 -3.76 9.87
N ILE A 110 -0.30 -2.71 9.10
CA ILE A 110 0.65 -1.92 8.31
C ILE A 110 0.85 -0.58 9.02
N SER A 111 2.09 -0.26 9.38
CA SER A 111 2.42 0.96 10.12
C SER A 111 3.80 1.51 9.71
N GLY A 112 4.20 2.67 10.25
CA GLY A 112 5.52 3.24 10.04
C GLY A 112 5.53 4.62 9.40
N THR A 113 6.72 5.01 8.87
CA THR A 113 6.96 6.30 8.21
C THR A 113 7.66 6.04 6.89
N PRO A 114 6.96 6.14 5.74
CA PRO A 114 7.59 5.87 4.45
C PRO A 114 8.69 6.90 4.17
N ASN A 115 9.86 6.44 3.74
CA ASN A 115 11.02 7.29 3.50
C ASN A 115 11.43 7.41 2.03
N VAL A 116 10.69 6.74 1.13
CA VAL A 116 10.91 6.74 -0.32
C VAL A 116 9.58 6.99 -1.04
N VAL A 117 9.60 7.86 -2.05
CA VAL A 117 8.46 8.06 -2.97
C VAL A 117 8.25 6.78 -3.79
N SER A 118 7.01 6.35 -3.94
CA SER A 118 6.64 5.20 -4.78
C SER A 118 5.33 5.46 -5.51
N SER A 119 5.28 5.06 -6.77
CA SER A 119 4.03 5.02 -7.54
C SER A 119 3.05 4.04 -6.90
N THR A 120 1.77 4.18 -7.24
CA THR A 120 0.72 3.26 -6.80
C THR A 120 1.10 1.81 -7.12
N ALA A 121 1.10 0.99 -6.08
CA ALA A 121 1.34 -0.44 -6.19
C ALA A 121 0.33 -1.22 -5.34
N THR A 122 0.10 -2.46 -5.71
CA THR A 122 -0.80 -3.39 -5.01
C THR A 122 0.01 -4.34 -4.15
N TYR A 123 -0.41 -4.49 -2.90
CA TYR A 123 0.18 -5.37 -1.89
C TYR A 123 -0.89 -6.38 -1.46
N ASN A 124 -0.70 -7.63 -1.83
CA ASN A 124 -1.62 -8.71 -1.46
C ASN A 124 -1.33 -9.17 -0.03
N VAL A 125 -2.28 -8.95 0.87
CA VAL A 125 -2.23 -9.46 2.24
C VAL A 125 -3.01 -10.75 2.31
N THR A 126 -2.42 -11.78 2.89
CA THR A 126 -3.05 -13.08 3.11
C THR A 126 -3.12 -13.38 4.60
N ALA A 127 -4.30 -13.72 5.08
CA ALA A 127 -4.57 -14.24 6.44
C ALA A 127 -4.81 -15.75 6.37
N ASN A 128 -4.22 -16.52 7.27
CA ASN A 128 -4.33 -17.97 7.25
C ASN A 128 -4.46 -18.58 8.65
N ASN A 129 -5.07 -19.77 8.68
CA ASN A 129 -5.10 -20.70 9.81
C ASN A 129 -5.01 -22.15 9.29
N SER A 130 -5.22 -23.16 10.18
CA SER A 130 -5.18 -24.58 9.80
C SER A 130 -6.30 -25.00 8.82
N GLY A 131 -7.37 -24.22 8.71
CA GLY A 131 -8.50 -24.47 7.81
C GLY A 131 -8.32 -23.90 6.40
N GLY A 132 -7.41 -22.94 6.22
CA GLY A 132 -7.17 -22.30 4.93
C GLY A 132 -6.76 -20.83 5.04
N SER A 133 -6.97 -20.09 3.95
CA SER A 133 -6.59 -18.68 3.86
C SER A 133 -7.61 -17.84 3.12
N THR A 134 -7.51 -16.51 3.33
CA THR A 134 -8.19 -15.48 2.55
C THR A 134 -7.23 -14.34 2.29
N SER A 135 -7.42 -13.59 1.21
CA SER A 135 -6.53 -12.47 0.85
C SER A 135 -7.27 -11.21 0.45
N PHE A 136 -6.58 -10.07 0.53
CA PHE A 136 -7.07 -8.76 0.13
C PHE A 136 -5.93 -7.90 -0.45
N ASP A 137 -6.24 -7.12 -1.48
CA ASP A 137 -5.30 -6.24 -2.16
C ASP A 137 -5.34 -4.82 -1.60
N VAL A 138 -4.27 -4.42 -0.94
CA VAL A 138 -4.07 -3.06 -0.41
C VAL A 138 -3.29 -2.25 -1.44
N MET A 139 -3.87 -1.16 -1.92
CA MET A 139 -3.19 -0.22 -2.82
C MET A 139 -2.53 0.89 -2.00
N ILE A 140 -1.23 1.13 -2.24
CA ILE A 140 -0.45 2.17 -1.56
C ILE A 140 0.30 3.00 -2.59
N THR A 141 0.26 4.33 -2.39
CA THR A 141 1.07 5.33 -3.08
C THR A 141 1.83 6.13 -2.03
N VAL A 142 3.08 6.48 -2.28
CA VAL A 142 3.85 7.40 -1.42
C VAL A 142 4.30 8.59 -2.26
N ASN A 143 3.74 9.76 -1.97
CA ASN A 143 4.09 11.01 -2.61
C ASN A 143 5.18 11.76 -1.83
N ASP A 144 5.87 12.69 -2.49
CA ASP A 144 6.77 13.64 -1.81
C ASP A 144 5.93 14.72 -1.10
N ASN A 145 6.57 15.54 -0.27
CA ASN A 145 5.96 16.78 0.20
C ASN A 145 5.84 17.74 -0.97
N ALA A 146 4.71 18.46 -1.07
CA ALA A 146 4.56 19.51 -2.07
C ALA A 146 5.69 20.54 -1.94
N PRO A 147 6.26 21.06 -3.04
CA PRO A 147 7.22 22.16 -2.99
C PRO A 147 6.55 23.41 -2.41
N ASN A 148 7.32 24.24 -1.72
CA ASN A 148 6.82 25.47 -1.13
C ASN A 148 7.83 26.63 -1.26
N VAL A 149 7.41 27.83 -0.86
CA VAL A 149 8.27 29.04 -0.85
C VAL A 149 8.89 29.36 -2.23
N LEU A 150 8.17 29.07 -3.32
CA LEU A 150 8.63 29.49 -4.65
C LEU A 150 8.67 31.02 -4.71
N SER A 151 9.80 31.57 -5.15
CA SER A 151 9.95 33.01 -5.37
C SER A 151 10.98 33.30 -6.47
N TYR A 152 10.85 34.44 -7.10
CA TYR A 152 11.79 35.02 -8.05
C TYR A 152 12.04 36.50 -7.70
N ASN A 153 13.12 37.07 -8.22
CA ASN A 153 13.21 38.52 -8.29
C ASN A 153 12.04 39.06 -9.14
N SER A 154 11.28 40.00 -8.61
CA SER A 154 10.10 40.58 -9.27
C SER A 154 9.75 41.92 -8.57
N PRO A 155 9.37 42.99 -9.32
CA PRO A 155 9.20 43.10 -10.76
C PRO A 155 10.52 43.24 -11.52
N ASN A 156 10.51 42.91 -12.82
CA ASN A 156 11.66 43.03 -13.73
C ASN A 156 11.34 43.96 -14.89
N VAL A 157 12.29 44.84 -15.20
CA VAL A 157 12.22 45.72 -16.40
C VAL A 157 13.44 45.44 -17.28
N PHE A 158 13.19 44.95 -18.47
CA PHE A 158 14.20 44.59 -19.46
C PHE A 158 14.20 45.57 -20.62
N THR A 159 15.31 45.63 -21.37
CA THR A 159 15.46 46.39 -22.58
C THR A 159 15.51 45.47 -23.79
N LYS A 160 14.71 45.72 -24.80
CA LYS A 160 14.69 45.00 -26.08
C LYS A 160 16.10 44.95 -26.69
N GLY A 161 16.53 43.77 -27.15
CA GLY A 161 17.84 43.52 -27.73
C GLY A 161 18.98 43.35 -26.72
N THR A 162 18.73 43.50 -25.44
CA THR A 162 19.73 43.29 -24.38
C THR A 162 19.50 41.94 -23.68
N THR A 163 20.55 41.10 -23.61
CA THR A 163 20.47 39.79 -22.89
C THR A 163 20.25 40.06 -21.41
N ILE A 164 19.28 39.37 -20.83
CA ILE A 164 18.97 39.52 -19.42
C ILE A 164 19.92 38.68 -18.55
N ALA A 165 20.15 39.10 -17.31
CA ALA A 165 20.66 38.21 -16.28
C ALA A 165 19.58 37.13 -15.97
N SER A 166 19.98 35.89 -15.96
CA SER A 166 19.05 34.77 -15.68
C SER A 166 18.31 34.96 -14.36
N LEU A 167 16.97 34.85 -14.41
CA LEU A 167 16.15 34.77 -13.20
C LEU A 167 16.05 33.32 -12.77
N LEU A 168 16.55 33.02 -11.59
CA LEU A 168 16.50 31.68 -11.00
C LEU A 168 15.46 31.64 -9.86
N PRO A 169 14.72 30.55 -9.71
CA PRO A 169 13.81 30.39 -8.59
C PRO A 169 14.55 30.15 -7.27
N THR A 170 14.01 30.69 -6.19
CA THR A 170 14.26 30.20 -4.84
C THR A 170 13.07 29.30 -4.47
N ILE A 171 13.34 28.08 -4.03
CA ILE A 171 12.31 27.05 -3.78
C ILE A 171 12.72 26.17 -2.60
N SER A 172 11.75 25.68 -1.85
CA SER A 172 11.94 24.68 -0.82
C SER A 172 11.21 23.38 -1.21
N GLY A 173 11.87 22.25 -0.97
CA GLY A 173 11.39 20.92 -1.36
C GLY A 173 11.91 20.48 -2.74
N THR A 174 11.60 19.24 -3.08
CA THR A 174 11.93 18.65 -4.39
C THR A 174 10.96 19.12 -5.46
N VAL A 175 11.47 19.40 -6.65
CA VAL A 175 10.66 19.77 -7.82
C VAL A 175 10.94 18.79 -8.95
N ILE A 176 9.89 18.29 -9.58
CA ILE A 176 9.98 17.43 -10.77
C ILE A 176 10.00 18.27 -12.04
N SER A 177 9.15 19.30 -12.10
CA SER A 177 9.11 20.21 -13.24
C SER A 177 8.50 21.57 -12.89
N TYR A 178 8.79 22.54 -13.77
CA TYR A 178 8.19 23.87 -13.74
C TYR A 178 7.37 24.12 -14.99
N SER A 179 6.39 24.99 -14.87
CA SER A 179 5.62 25.54 -15.99
C SER A 179 5.44 27.05 -15.82
N ILE A 180 5.16 27.76 -16.90
CA ILE A 180 4.89 29.19 -16.88
C ILE A 180 3.69 29.53 -17.75
N THR A 181 2.83 30.40 -17.28
CA THR A 181 1.68 30.89 -18.04
C THR A 181 1.42 32.37 -17.76
N PRO A 182 1.09 33.21 -18.77
CA PRO A 182 1.15 32.96 -20.20
C PRO A 182 2.58 32.77 -20.71
N SER A 183 2.76 32.53 -22.02
CA SER A 183 4.07 32.45 -22.66
C SER A 183 4.84 33.74 -22.51
N LEU A 184 6.15 33.66 -22.26
CA LEU A 184 7.05 34.81 -22.14
C LEU A 184 7.11 35.65 -23.44
N PRO A 185 7.52 36.94 -23.36
CA PRO A 185 7.83 37.74 -24.50
C PRO A 185 8.84 37.07 -25.43
N LEU A 186 8.71 37.27 -26.75
CA LEU A 186 9.61 36.70 -27.76
C LEU A 186 11.07 37.02 -27.44
N GLY A 187 11.93 36.01 -27.51
CA GLY A 187 13.36 36.08 -27.21
C GLY A 187 13.70 35.71 -25.77
N LEU A 188 12.73 35.65 -24.86
CA LEU A 188 12.91 35.05 -23.56
C LEU A 188 12.56 33.57 -23.60
N ASN A 189 13.29 32.77 -22.83
CA ASN A 189 13.14 31.31 -22.71
C ASN A 189 12.83 30.91 -21.26
N PHE A 190 12.06 29.85 -21.10
CA PHE A 190 11.78 29.24 -19.81
C PHE A 190 12.27 27.80 -19.80
N ASN A 191 13.08 27.44 -18.82
CA ASN A 191 13.57 26.08 -18.62
C ASN A 191 12.63 25.32 -17.67
N THR A 192 11.90 24.36 -18.21
CA THR A 192 10.91 23.57 -17.43
C THR A 192 11.53 22.62 -16.41
N ALA A 193 12.83 22.33 -16.48
CA ALA A 193 13.52 21.51 -15.50
C ALA A 193 14.08 22.31 -14.32
N THR A 194 14.53 23.56 -14.57
CA THR A 194 15.20 24.41 -13.57
C THR A 194 14.36 25.59 -13.09
N GLY A 195 13.31 25.97 -13.85
CA GLY A 195 12.53 27.18 -13.62
C GLY A 195 13.25 28.47 -14.08
N GLU A 196 14.42 28.37 -14.71
CA GLU A 196 15.18 29.52 -15.17
C GLU A 196 14.45 30.28 -16.26
N ILE A 197 14.39 31.62 -16.15
CA ILE A 197 14.01 32.55 -17.22
C ILE A 197 15.28 33.25 -17.72
N SER A 198 15.56 33.12 -19.02
CA SER A 198 16.77 33.65 -19.64
C SER A 198 16.52 34.12 -21.09
N GLY A 199 17.51 34.71 -21.73
CA GLY A 199 17.45 35.09 -23.16
C GLY A 199 17.61 36.56 -23.42
N THR A 200 17.20 37.00 -24.65
CA THR A 200 17.27 38.38 -25.13
C THR A 200 15.91 38.75 -25.71
N PRO A 201 15.11 39.60 -25.06
CA PRO A 201 13.78 39.94 -25.55
C PRO A 201 13.90 40.70 -26.89
N THR A 202 13.13 40.29 -27.89
CA THR A 202 13.17 40.85 -29.25
C THR A 202 12.01 41.79 -29.57
N VAL A 203 11.00 41.84 -28.65
CA VAL A 203 9.81 42.69 -28.80
C VAL A 203 9.58 43.50 -27.54
N VAL A 204 9.06 44.72 -27.68
CA VAL A 204 8.54 45.53 -26.57
C VAL A 204 7.27 44.89 -26.05
N SER A 205 7.11 44.82 -24.74
CA SER A 205 5.87 44.35 -24.11
C SER A 205 5.52 45.20 -22.88
N SER A 206 4.25 45.53 -22.76
CA SER A 206 3.73 46.20 -21.56
C SER A 206 3.92 45.28 -20.35
N THR A 207 3.88 45.87 -19.16
CA THR A 207 3.91 45.13 -17.88
C THR A 207 2.87 44.02 -17.87
N ALA A 208 3.32 42.79 -17.65
CA ALA A 208 2.46 41.61 -17.58
C ALA A 208 2.96 40.68 -16.48
N THR A 209 2.03 39.89 -15.98
CA THR A 209 2.29 38.89 -14.95
C THR A 209 2.39 37.51 -15.59
N TYR A 210 3.41 36.75 -15.18
CA TYR A 210 3.72 35.40 -15.65
C TYR A 210 3.75 34.48 -14.41
N THR A 211 2.77 33.62 -14.30
CA THR A 211 2.68 32.67 -13.17
C THR A 211 3.57 31.47 -13.43
N VAL A 212 4.62 31.32 -12.64
CA VAL A 212 5.46 30.12 -12.61
C VAL A 212 4.90 29.16 -11.60
N THR A 213 4.77 27.89 -11.98
CA THR A 213 4.30 26.80 -11.12
C THR A 213 5.38 25.72 -11.04
N ALA A 214 5.78 25.36 -9.84
CA ALA A 214 6.63 24.21 -9.53
C ALA A 214 5.78 23.06 -9.04
N ASN A 215 6.07 21.82 -9.47
CA ASN A 215 5.30 20.66 -9.10
C ASN A 215 6.17 19.44 -8.75
N ASN A 216 5.60 18.53 -7.94
CA ASN A 216 6.06 17.17 -7.72
C ASN A 216 4.85 16.24 -7.46
N SER A 217 5.10 14.98 -7.03
CA SER A 217 4.03 14.02 -6.73
C SER A 217 3.14 14.43 -5.54
N GLY A 218 3.61 15.33 -4.68
CA GLY A 218 2.86 15.81 -3.51
C GLY A 218 1.99 17.02 -3.79
N GLY A 219 2.23 17.74 -4.87
CA GLY A 219 1.45 18.92 -5.23
C GLY A 219 2.23 20.00 -5.93
N THR A 220 1.72 21.24 -5.89
CA THR A 220 2.25 22.40 -6.61
C THR A 220 2.37 23.62 -5.70
N THR A 221 3.28 24.51 -6.08
CA THR A 221 3.34 25.90 -5.59
C THR A 221 3.59 26.85 -6.75
N SER A 222 3.12 28.09 -6.67
CA SER A 222 3.27 29.07 -7.74
C SER A 222 3.70 30.43 -7.24
N PHE A 223 4.30 31.22 -8.16
CA PHE A 223 4.74 32.58 -7.93
C PHE A 223 4.55 33.42 -9.19
N ASP A 224 4.14 34.67 -9.02
CA ASP A 224 3.88 35.63 -10.09
C ASP A 224 5.12 36.48 -10.35
N VAL A 225 5.74 36.31 -11.54
CA VAL A 225 6.85 37.11 -12.03
C VAL A 225 6.28 38.23 -12.90
N VAL A 226 6.53 39.47 -12.53
CA VAL A 226 6.12 40.65 -13.31
C VAL A 226 7.26 41.06 -14.23
N ILE A 227 7.00 41.15 -15.53
CA ILE A 227 7.98 41.53 -16.56
C ILE A 227 7.44 42.66 -17.43
N THR A 228 8.32 43.63 -17.71
CA THR A 228 8.13 44.69 -18.69
C THR A 228 9.32 44.68 -19.66
N VAL A 229 9.10 44.88 -20.94
CA VAL A 229 10.18 45.05 -21.93
C VAL A 229 10.03 46.42 -22.62
N ASN A 230 10.96 47.33 -22.37
CA ASN A 230 11.01 48.63 -22.95
C ASN A 230 11.83 48.66 -24.28
N ASP A 231 11.63 49.67 -25.11
CA ASP A 231 12.50 49.93 -26.23
C ASP A 231 13.85 50.49 -25.73
N ASN A 232 14.85 50.52 -26.66
CA ASN A 232 16.21 51.00 -26.35
C ASN A 232 16.31 52.51 -26.48
#